data_fd1b9fcbcf20213d1c42a2414ce525a0
#
_entry.id   fd1b9fcbcf20213d1c42a2414ce525a0
#
_cell.length_a   1.000
_cell.length_b   1.000
_cell.length_c   1.000
_cell.angle_alpha   90.00
_cell.angle_beta   90.00
_cell.angle_gamma   90.00
#
_symmetry.space_group_name_H-M   'P 1'
#
loop_
_entity.id
_entity.type
_entity.pdbx_description
1 polymer ?
#
loop_
_entity_poly.entity_id
_entity_poly.type
_entity_poly.pdbx_seq_one_letter_code
_entity_poly.pdbx_strand_id
1 'polypeptide(L)'
;MRIKILLLLLSLLGFWACEEESIPPPEDQLGTDYYPLEIGNRWIYQVDSVILVAEIGRTRYDSIRVLARETLVDTFNDQSGRLWYRGLREERASTTDAWEPTLSFALRVDERGLYRSEDNLEFQLLAFPLLENQRWDGHAAFDEFRPIAVGGELLDVYAGWDYRLLSIDEPYQLPNGDSYAATLLVDQAEVDNLIDFRRSYRRYAKGIGPIETFVDARHTQCQVCCNGDTGICLDLAWDVKAEKGYIIHQVLLP
;
A
#
# COMPACT_ATOMS: atom_id res chain seq x y z
N MET A 1 -17.67 -43.68 -48.96
CA MET A 1 -16.65 -42.60 -49.12
C MET A 1 -17.24 -41.19 -48.98
N ARG A 2 -18.50 -40.93 -49.41
CA ARG A 2 -19.13 -39.60 -49.36
C ARG A 2 -19.49 -39.12 -47.92
N ILE A 3 -19.83 -40.00 -46.98
CA ILE A 3 -20.21 -39.68 -45.61
C ILE A 3 -18.99 -39.26 -44.74
N LYS A 4 -17.82 -39.85 -45.00
CA LYS A 4 -16.58 -39.49 -44.25
C LYS A 4 -16.03 -38.11 -44.61
N ILE A 5 -16.28 -37.63 -45.83
CA ILE A 5 -15.88 -36.30 -46.29
C ILE A 5 -16.80 -35.24 -45.69
N LEU A 6 -18.09 -35.53 -45.50
CA LEU A 6 -19.06 -34.61 -44.89
C LEU A 6 -18.78 -34.39 -43.41
N LEU A 7 -18.35 -35.43 -42.68
CA LEU A 7 -17.96 -35.32 -41.27
C LEU A 7 -16.64 -34.56 -41.08
N LEU A 8 -15.72 -34.66 -42.04
CA LEU A 8 -14.46 -33.89 -42.00
C LEU A 8 -14.68 -32.40 -42.30
N LEU A 9 -15.63 -32.05 -43.16
CA LEU A 9 -16.00 -30.66 -43.44
C LEU A 9 -16.77 -30.00 -42.28
N LEU A 10 -17.55 -30.77 -41.51
CA LEU A 10 -18.26 -30.23 -40.32
C LEU A 10 -17.32 -29.96 -39.15
N SER A 11 -16.18 -30.67 -39.05
CA SER A 11 -15.20 -30.45 -38.00
C SER A 11 -14.29 -29.21 -38.24
N LEU A 12 -14.21 -28.68 -39.46
CA LEU A 12 -13.46 -27.47 -39.79
C LEU A 12 -14.21 -26.16 -39.50
N LEU A 13 -15.53 -26.22 -39.28
CA LEU A 13 -16.34 -25.03 -39.00
C LEU A 13 -16.40 -24.64 -37.50
N GLY A 14 -15.80 -25.44 -36.62
CA GLY A 14 -15.84 -25.26 -35.15
C GLY A 14 -14.76 -24.38 -34.57
N PHE A 15 -13.80 -23.83 -35.33
CA PHE A 15 -12.66 -23.06 -34.83
C PHE A 15 -12.74 -21.55 -35.07
N TRP A 16 -13.89 -21.00 -35.36
CA TRP A 16 -14.10 -19.59 -35.19
C TRP A 16 -14.46 -19.34 -33.71
N ALA A 17 -13.49 -19.52 -32.82
CA ALA A 17 -13.54 -18.92 -31.49
C ALA A 17 -13.64 -17.41 -31.70
N CYS A 18 -14.68 -16.79 -31.19
CA CYS A 18 -14.69 -15.34 -30.96
C CYS A 18 -13.44 -15.01 -30.14
N GLU A 19 -12.45 -14.39 -30.76
CA GLU A 19 -11.56 -13.52 -30.01
C GLU A 19 -12.46 -12.37 -29.50
N GLU A 20 -12.81 -12.40 -28.24
CA GLU A 20 -13.32 -11.21 -27.57
C GLU A 20 -12.23 -10.16 -27.70
N GLU A 21 -12.37 -9.24 -28.66
CA GLU A 21 -11.61 -8.01 -28.68
C GLU A 21 -11.94 -7.29 -27.37
N SER A 22 -11.09 -7.45 -26.36
CA SER A 22 -11.17 -6.67 -25.13
C SER A 22 -10.85 -5.22 -25.52
N ILE A 23 -11.90 -4.42 -25.69
CA ILE A 23 -11.74 -2.98 -25.87
C ILE A 23 -11.07 -2.47 -24.59
N PRO A 24 -9.84 -1.91 -24.66
CA PRO A 24 -9.21 -1.35 -23.47
C PRO A 24 -10.13 -0.29 -22.88
N PRO A 25 -10.26 -0.21 -21.55
CA PRO A 25 -11.06 0.81 -20.92
C PRO A 25 -10.57 2.19 -21.35
N PRO A 26 -11.45 3.18 -21.49
CA PRO A 26 -11.05 4.56 -21.76
C PRO A 26 -10.00 5.04 -20.74
N GLU A 27 -9.04 5.88 -21.15
CA GLU A 27 -7.95 6.35 -20.28
C GLU A 27 -8.46 7.05 -19.02
N ASP A 28 -9.60 7.72 -19.08
CA ASP A 28 -10.26 8.36 -17.94
C ASP A 28 -10.81 7.37 -16.89
N GLN A 29 -10.96 6.10 -17.26
CA GLN A 29 -11.40 5.02 -16.35
C GLN A 29 -10.23 4.22 -15.75
N LEU A 30 -9.01 4.42 -16.22
CA LEU A 30 -7.86 3.73 -15.65
C LEU A 30 -7.53 4.22 -14.23
N GLY A 31 -7.86 5.47 -13.89
CA GLY A 31 -7.59 6.03 -12.56
C GLY A 31 -6.15 6.51 -12.37
N THR A 32 -5.43 6.71 -13.47
CA THR A 32 -4.05 7.25 -13.46
C THR A 32 -3.98 8.65 -12.90
N ASP A 33 -5.06 9.40 -12.95
CA ASP A 33 -5.21 10.75 -12.42
C ASP A 33 -5.22 10.80 -10.87
N TYR A 34 -5.40 9.66 -10.18
CA TYR A 34 -5.23 9.58 -8.72
C TYR A 34 -3.76 9.53 -8.27
N TYR A 35 -2.83 9.38 -9.20
CA TYR A 35 -1.40 9.48 -8.89
C TYR A 35 -0.66 10.03 -10.12
N PRO A 36 -0.69 11.36 -10.36
CA PRO A 36 -0.02 11.97 -11.50
C PRO A 36 1.49 11.77 -11.40
N LEU A 37 2.10 11.10 -12.40
CA LEU A 37 3.53 10.83 -12.46
C LEU A 37 4.21 11.82 -13.41
N GLU A 38 4.73 12.91 -12.86
CA GLU A 38 5.50 13.90 -13.59
C GLU A 38 6.79 14.23 -12.84
N ILE A 39 7.90 14.39 -13.55
CA ILE A 39 9.18 14.80 -12.94
C ILE A 39 8.99 16.20 -12.32
N GLY A 40 9.42 16.32 -11.06
CA GLY A 40 9.26 17.54 -10.28
C GLY A 40 8.03 17.54 -9.37
N ASN A 41 7.09 16.63 -9.55
CA ASN A 41 5.99 16.45 -8.60
C ASN A 41 6.52 16.21 -7.20
N ARG A 42 5.89 16.87 -6.24
CA ARG A 42 6.35 16.89 -4.86
C ARG A 42 5.16 16.85 -3.91
N TRP A 43 5.28 16.00 -2.91
CA TRP A 43 4.33 15.88 -1.81
C TRP A 43 5.06 16.10 -0.50
N ILE A 44 4.51 16.94 0.37
CA ILE A 44 5.04 17.19 1.71
C ILE A 44 4.02 16.71 2.72
N TYR A 45 4.48 15.89 3.66
CA TYR A 45 3.62 15.25 4.66
C TYR A 45 4.06 15.61 6.07
N GLN A 46 3.11 15.70 6.97
CA GLN A 46 3.35 15.44 8.37
C GLN A 46 3.26 13.94 8.61
N VAL A 47 4.26 13.39 9.27
CA VAL A 47 4.32 11.97 9.64
C VAL A 47 4.42 11.85 11.13
N ASP A 48 3.40 11.26 11.73
CA ASP A 48 3.36 10.85 13.12
C ASP A 48 3.62 9.35 13.18
N SER A 49 4.63 8.93 13.94
CA SER A 49 4.97 7.53 14.11
C SER A 49 5.13 7.17 15.58
N VAL A 50 4.73 5.96 15.92
CA VAL A 50 4.94 5.34 17.22
C VAL A 50 5.60 3.99 16.98
N ILE A 51 6.78 3.77 17.55
CA ILE A 51 7.49 2.50 17.49
C ILE A 51 7.41 1.83 18.85
N LEU A 52 7.00 0.57 18.85
CA LEU A 52 6.96 -0.26 20.05
C LEU A 52 8.33 -0.91 20.23
N VAL A 53 8.99 -0.60 21.34
CA VAL A 53 10.33 -1.11 21.69
C VAL A 53 10.22 -2.02 22.89
N ALA A 54 10.61 -3.29 22.72
CA ALA A 54 10.62 -4.25 23.81
C ALA A 54 11.67 -3.86 24.87
N GLU A 55 11.24 -3.79 26.14
CA GLU A 55 12.10 -3.61 27.31
C GLU A 55 11.82 -4.73 28.34
N ILE A 56 12.69 -4.89 29.32
CA ILE A 56 12.49 -5.91 30.37
C ILE A 56 11.19 -5.61 31.15
N GLY A 57 10.21 -6.52 31.01
CA GLY A 57 8.94 -6.46 31.73
C GLY A 57 7.96 -5.41 31.25
N ARG A 58 8.23 -4.71 30.14
CA ARG A 58 7.30 -3.73 29.55
C ARG A 58 7.59 -3.48 28.08
N THR A 59 6.64 -2.84 27.41
CA THR A 59 6.83 -2.26 26.09
C THR A 59 6.89 -0.75 26.21
N ARG A 60 7.90 -0.10 25.61
CA ARG A 60 8.03 1.35 25.53
C ARG A 60 7.50 1.83 24.17
N TYR A 61 6.79 2.93 24.18
CA TYR A 61 6.22 3.57 22.99
C TYR A 61 7.03 4.82 22.66
N ASP A 62 7.82 4.78 21.60
CA ASP A 62 8.60 5.90 21.10
C ASP A 62 7.82 6.64 20.03
N SER A 63 7.39 7.85 20.35
CA SER A 63 6.63 8.70 19.42
C SER A 63 7.54 9.73 18.76
N ILE A 64 7.47 9.81 17.44
CA ILE A 64 8.26 10.73 16.62
C ILE A 64 7.31 11.44 15.65
N ARG A 65 7.50 12.75 15.49
CA ARG A 65 6.87 13.55 14.44
C ARG A 65 7.93 14.15 13.55
N VAL A 66 7.79 13.96 12.24
CA VAL A 66 8.67 14.54 11.22
C VAL A 66 7.86 15.16 10.09
N LEU A 67 8.51 16.03 9.33
CA LEU A 67 8.06 16.39 7.98
C LEU A 67 8.76 15.50 6.98
N ALA A 68 8.02 14.89 6.08
CA ALA A 68 8.55 14.08 4.99
C ALA A 68 8.24 14.74 3.65
N ARG A 69 9.19 14.69 2.72
CA ARG A 69 9.02 15.19 1.36
C ARG A 69 9.34 14.08 0.37
N GLU A 70 8.40 13.74 -0.48
CA GLU A 70 8.62 12.87 -1.63
C GLU A 70 8.67 13.70 -2.91
N THR A 71 9.69 13.48 -3.75
CA THR A 71 9.87 14.21 -5.02
C THR A 71 10.22 13.23 -6.12
N LEU A 72 9.55 13.31 -7.28
CA LEU A 72 9.93 12.57 -8.50
C LEU A 72 11.06 13.31 -9.19
N VAL A 73 12.24 12.68 -9.30
CA VAL A 73 13.47 13.35 -9.71
C VAL A 73 13.91 13.04 -11.13
N ASP A 74 13.73 11.81 -11.60
CA ASP A 74 14.04 11.38 -12.96
C ASP A 74 13.25 10.13 -13.36
N THR A 75 13.52 9.64 -14.59
CA THR A 75 12.97 8.37 -15.08
C THR A 75 14.09 7.45 -15.56
N PHE A 76 13.81 6.14 -15.54
CA PHE A 76 14.69 5.11 -16.10
C PHE A 76 13.86 3.95 -16.67
N ASN A 77 14.47 3.18 -17.57
CA ASN A 77 13.88 1.93 -18.02
C ASN A 77 14.53 0.75 -17.28
N ASP A 78 13.71 -0.20 -16.84
CA ASP A 78 14.22 -1.46 -16.30
C ASP A 78 14.74 -2.39 -17.41
N GLN A 79 15.24 -3.56 -17.03
CA GLN A 79 15.77 -4.56 -17.96
C GLN A 79 14.74 -5.08 -18.97
N SER A 80 13.44 -4.94 -18.66
CA SER A 80 12.33 -5.31 -19.53
C SER A 80 11.84 -4.15 -20.41
N GLY A 81 12.49 -2.98 -20.33
CA GLY A 81 12.13 -1.76 -21.06
C GLY A 81 10.96 -1.00 -20.47
N ARG A 82 10.48 -1.34 -19.27
CA ARG A 82 9.36 -0.64 -18.62
C ARG A 82 9.86 0.67 -18.01
N LEU A 83 9.11 1.75 -18.22
CA LEU A 83 9.41 3.07 -17.69
C LEU A 83 9.07 3.15 -16.20
N TRP A 84 10.03 3.62 -15.41
CA TRP A 84 9.90 3.91 -13.98
C TRP A 84 10.25 5.37 -13.70
N TYR A 85 9.55 5.97 -12.74
CA TYR A 85 9.84 7.28 -12.17
C TYR A 85 10.58 7.07 -10.86
N ARG A 86 11.80 7.60 -10.76
CA ARG A 86 12.57 7.55 -9.51
C ARG A 86 12.11 8.68 -8.60
N GLY A 87 11.86 8.34 -7.35
CA GLY A 87 11.53 9.26 -6.28
C GLY A 87 12.57 9.27 -5.17
N LEU A 88 12.69 10.41 -4.53
CA LEU A 88 13.44 10.58 -3.29
C LEU A 88 12.48 10.97 -2.18
N ARG A 89 12.65 10.31 -1.02
CA ARG A 89 12.05 10.72 0.24
C ARG A 89 13.12 11.32 1.12
N GLU A 90 12.83 12.50 1.63
CA GLU A 90 13.67 13.25 2.56
C GLU A 90 12.84 13.59 3.79
N GLU A 91 13.48 13.63 4.94
CA GLU A 91 12.81 13.97 6.19
C GLU A 91 13.54 15.07 6.95
N ARG A 92 12.81 15.75 7.84
CA ARG A 92 13.35 16.72 8.77
C ARG A 92 12.49 16.80 10.03
N ALA A 93 13.10 17.08 11.17
CA ALA A 93 12.38 17.15 12.45
C ALA A 93 11.53 18.43 12.57
N SER A 94 11.99 19.54 12.00
CA SER A 94 11.27 20.82 12.04
C SER A 94 11.37 21.60 10.72
N THR A 95 10.61 22.67 10.58
CA THR A 95 10.63 23.52 9.39
C THR A 95 11.94 24.27 9.19
N THR A 96 12.76 24.39 10.23
CA THR A 96 14.07 25.07 10.18
C THR A 96 15.24 24.15 9.87
N ASP A 97 15.03 22.83 9.97
CA ASP A 97 16.08 21.86 9.73
C ASP A 97 16.27 21.60 8.22
N ALA A 98 17.46 21.16 7.85
CA ALA A 98 17.74 20.71 6.50
C ALA A 98 16.95 19.42 6.19
N TRP A 99 16.64 19.22 4.92
CA TRP A 99 16.08 17.96 4.45
C TRP A 99 17.20 16.91 4.35
N GLU A 100 16.98 15.74 4.92
CA GLU A 100 17.91 14.62 4.90
C GLU A 100 17.30 13.46 4.11
N PRO A 101 18.01 12.91 3.11
CA PRO A 101 17.53 11.76 2.35
C PRO A 101 17.38 10.53 3.26
N THR A 102 16.20 9.89 3.22
CA THR A 102 15.90 8.70 4.01
C THR A 102 15.61 7.48 3.17
N LEU A 103 15.01 7.66 1.96
CA LEU A 103 14.59 6.56 1.12
C LEU A 103 14.65 6.97 -0.36
N SER A 104 15.04 6.03 -1.23
CA SER A 104 14.82 6.10 -2.67
C SER A 104 13.76 5.08 -3.06
N PHE A 105 12.79 5.50 -3.87
CA PHE A 105 11.74 4.64 -4.37
C PHE A 105 11.57 4.80 -5.89
N ALA A 106 10.83 3.90 -6.50
CA ALA A 106 10.44 4.02 -7.90
C ALA A 106 8.95 3.76 -8.07
N LEU A 107 8.31 4.49 -8.98
CA LEU A 107 6.90 4.35 -9.34
C LEU A 107 6.77 3.97 -10.81
N ARG A 108 5.83 3.12 -11.11
CA ARG A 108 5.47 2.71 -12.47
C ARG A 108 3.96 2.62 -12.59
N VAL A 109 3.46 3.08 -13.73
CA VAL A 109 2.07 2.92 -14.13
C VAL A 109 2.03 2.09 -15.42
N ASP A 110 1.11 1.16 -15.50
CA ASP A 110 0.73 0.46 -16.73
C ASP A 110 -0.79 0.19 -16.76
N GLU A 111 -1.28 -0.55 -17.74
CA GLU A 111 -2.69 -0.89 -17.90
C GLU A 111 -3.29 -1.72 -16.76
N ARG A 112 -2.45 -2.33 -15.92
CA ARG A 112 -2.86 -3.19 -14.81
C ARG A 112 -2.86 -2.48 -13.47
N GLY A 113 -2.12 -1.36 -13.34
CA GLY A 113 -2.08 -0.66 -12.07
C GLY A 113 -0.92 0.31 -11.90
N LEU A 114 -0.86 0.83 -10.68
CA LEU A 114 0.22 1.63 -10.15
C LEU A 114 1.09 0.76 -9.24
N TYR A 115 2.39 0.80 -9.45
CA TYR A 115 3.38 0.04 -8.68
C TYR A 115 4.37 0.98 -8.01
N ARG A 116 4.80 0.59 -6.81
CA ARG A 116 5.87 1.25 -6.05
C ARG A 116 6.91 0.21 -5.65
N SER A 117 8.16 0.51 -5.94
CA SER A 117 9.31 -0.29 -5.49
C SER A 117 10.12 0.52 -4.49
N GLU A 118 10.31 -0.02 -3.29
CA GLU A 118 11.14 0.53 -2.23
C GLU A 118 11.71 -0.60 -1.36
N ASP A 119 12.91 -0.46 -0.83
CA ASP A 119 13.59 -1.45 0.04
C ASP A 119 13.61 -2.88 -0.54
N ASN A 120 13.75 -3.00 -1.87
CA ASN A 120 13.69 -4.26 -2.62
C ASN A 120 12.33 -5.00 -2.50
N LEU A 121 11.26 -4.27 -2.21
CA LEU A 121 9.88 -4.74 -2.26
C LEU A 121 9.15 -4.01 -3.38
N GLU A 122 8.30 -4.71 -4.12
CA GLU A 122 7.42 -4.10 -5.13
C GLU A 122 5.97 -4.31 -4.70
N PHE A 123 5.24 -3.21 -4.60
CA PHE A 123 3.83 -3.17 -4.21
C PHE A 123 2.99 -2.76 -5.40
N GLN A 124 1.87 -3.41 -5.63
CA GLN A 124 0.81 -2.90 -6.49
C GLN A 124 -0.14 -2.04 -5.64
N LEU A 125 0.05 -0.72 -5.71
CA LEU A 125 -0.72 0.24 -4.90
C LEU A 125 -2.17 0.40 -5.36
N LEU A 126 -2.40 0.36 -6.68
CA LEU A 126 -3.72 0.42 -7.32
C LEU A 126 -3.80 -0.66 -8.39
N ALA A 127 -4.95 -1.30 -8.50
CA ALA A 127 -5.27 -2.22 -9.60
C ALA A 127 -6.24 -1.54 -10.57
N PHE A 128 -5.97 -1.59 -11.87
CA PHE A 128 -6.77 -0.97 -12.92
C PHE A 128 -7.55 -1.99 -13.75
N PRO A 129 -8.73 -1.60 -14.29
CA PRO A 129 -9.45 -0.36 -14.02
C PRO A 129 -9.94 -0.28 -12.57
N LEU A 130 -10.17 0.95 -12.06
CA LEU A 130 -10.67 1.15 -10.70
C LEU A 130 -12.13 0.69 -10.60
N LEU A 131 -12.39 -0.31 -9.76
CA LEU A 131 -13.75 -0.81 -9.50
C LEU A 131 -13.98 -0.90 -7.99
N GLU A 132 -15.08 -0.35 -7.50
CA GLU A 132 -15.42 -0.45 -6.09
C GLU A 132 -15.51 -1.92 -5.64
N ASN A 133 -15.00 -2.17 -4.44
CA ASN A 133 -14.87 -3.50 -3.85
C ASN A 133 -13.93 -4.47 -4.59
N GLN A 134 -13.20 -4.00 -5.61
CA GLN A 134 -12.15 -4.78 -6.24
C GLN A 134 -11.07 -5.14 -5.21
N ARG A 135 -10.63 -6.40 -5.24
CA ARG A 135 -9.54 -6.93 -4.41
C ARG A 135 -8.37 -7.34 -5.28
N TRP A 136 -7.17 -7.18 -4.74
CA TRP A 136 -5.95 -7.65 -5.39
C TRP A 136 -4.87 -7.97 -4.36
N ASP A 137 -3.91 -8.78 -4.76
CA ASP A 137 -2.70 -9.03 -3.99
C ASP A 137 -1.68 -7.90 -4.26
N GLY A 138 -1.62 -6.95 -3.35
CA GLY A 138 -0.69 -5.82 -3.43
C GLY A 138 0.78 -6.20 -3.21
N HIS A 139 1.05 -7.44 -2.78
CA HIS A 139 2.40 -7.97 -2.47
C HIS A 139 2.81 -9.13 -3.40
N ALA A 140 2.11 -9.39 -4.48
CA ALA A 140 2.36 -10.53 -5.38
C ALA A 140 3.83 -10.70 -5.80
N ALA A 141 4.66 -9.67 -5.66
CA ALA A 141 6.07 -9.69 -6.01
C ALA A 141 7.02 -10.18 -4.90
N PHE A 142 6.53 -10.40 -3.67
CA PHE A 142 7.35 -10.88 -2.55
C PHE A 142 6.56 -11.71 -1.54
N ASP A 143 7.26 -12.41 -0.66
CA ASP A 143 6.66 -13.22 0.41
C ASP A 143 6.10 -12.31 1.53
N GLU A 144 4.80 -12.38 1.80
CA GLU A 144 4.12 -11.62 2.87
C GLU A 144 4.67 -11.92 4.27
N PHE A 145 5.23 -13.11 4.48
CA PHE A 145 5.87 -13.52 5.74
C PHE A 145 7.35 -13.09 5.81
N ARG A 146 7.81 -12.24 4.90
CA ARG A 146 9.14 -11.67 4.98
C ARG A 146 9.25 -10.74 6.19
N PRO A 147 10.11 -11.05 7.19
CA PRO A 147 10.21 -10.24 8.39
C PRO A 147 10.89 -8.89 8.10
N ILE A 148 10.33 -7.84 8.67
CA ILE A 148 10.86 -6.48 8.64
C ILE A 148 11.36 -6.12 10.04
N ALA A 149 12.53 -5.48 10.13
CA ALA A 149 13.05 -5.01 11.41
C ALA A 149 12.33 -3.71 11.84
N VAL A 150 11.68 -3.75 12.99
CA VAL A 150 10.95 -2.62 13.59
C VAL A 150 11.36 -2.47 15.04
N GLY A 151 11.92 -1.34 15.42
CA GLY A 151 12.34 -1.12 16.81
C GLY A 151 13.40 -2.12 17.33
N GLY A 152 14.16 -2.74 16.42
CA GLY A 152 15.12 -3.81 16.75
C GLY A 152 14.55 -5.22 16.77
N GLU A 153 13.24 -5.38 16.60
CA GLU A 153 12.53 -6.67 16.58
C GLU A 153 12.10 -7.03 15.14
N LEU A 154 12.01 -8.33 14.84
CA LEU A 154 11.49 -8.82 13.58
C LEU A 154 9.96 -8.96 13.65
N LEU A 155 9.28 -8.45 12.62
CA LEU A 155 7.82 -8.47 12.51
C LEU A 155 7.41 -8.81 11.09
N ASP A 156 6.47 -9.75 10.94
CA ASP A 156 5.83 -10.08 9.65
C ASP A 156 4.74 -9.02 9.37
N VAL A 157 5.19 -7.84 8.93
CA VAL A 157 4.33 -6.67 8.78
C VAL A 157 3.20 -6.91 7.81
N TYR A 158 3.50 -7.58 6.69
CA TYR A 158 2.59 -7.75 5.56
C TYR A 158 1.72 -9.00 5.63
N ALA A 159 1.89 -9.83 6.67
CA ALA A 159 1.11 -11.05 6.82
C ALA A 159 -0.40 -10.75 6.93
N GLY A 160 -1.19 -11.35 6.03
CA GLY A 160 -2.64 -11.20 5.98
C GLY A 160 -3.15 -9.88 5.40
N TRP A 161 -2.31 -9.12 4.69
CA TRP A 161 -2.79 -7.96 3.95
C TRP A 161 -3.61 -8.39 2.74
N ASP A 162 -4.73 -7.72 2.50
CA ASP A 162 -5.69 -7.99 1.41
C ASP A 162 -6.23 -6.66 0.88
N TYR A 163 -5.65 -6.16 -0.20
CA TYR A 163 -5.98 -4.86 -0.75
C TYR A 163 -7.40 -4.84 -1.31
N ARG A 164 -8.14 -3.79 -0.95
CA ARG A 164 -9.49 -3.58 -1.40
C ARG A 164 -9.76 -2.11 -1.68
N LEU A 165 -10.33 -1.80 -2.84
CA LEU A 165 -10.82 -0.47 -3.18
C LEU A 165 -12.19 -0.24 -2.53
N LEU A 166 -12.26 0.65 -1.54
CA LEU A 166 -13.49 0.89 -0.77
C LEU A 166 -14.37 1.98 -1.35
N SER A 167 -13.78 3.04 -1.89
CA SER A 167 -14.54 4.16 -2.48
C SER A 167 -13.78 4.85 -3.60
N ILE A 168 -14.52 5.42 -4.56
CA ILE A 168 -14.01 6.17 -5.70
C ILE A 168 -14.81 7.46 -5.83
N ASP A 169 -14.13 8.59 -6.16
CA ASP A 169 -14.72 9.91 -6.38
C ASP A 169 -15.51 10.47 -5.18
N GLU A 170 -15.26 9.95 -3.97
CA GLU A 170 -15.93 10.42 -2.75
C GLU A 170 -15.21 11.66 -2.16
N PRO A 171 -15.97 12.67 -1.67
CA PRO A 171 -15.37 13.80 -1.00
C PRO A 171 -14.79 13.39 0.37
N TYR A 172 -13.68 14.00 0.75
CA TYR A 172 -13.04 13.70 2.03
C TYR A 172 -12.36 14.94 2.62
N GLN A 173 -12.43 15.06 3.94
CA GLN A 173 -11.70 16.05 4.71
C GLN A 173 -10.62 15.38 5.56
N LEU A 174 -9.38 15.80 5.37
CA LEU A 174 -8.24 15.34 6.16
C LEU A 174 -8.34 15.81 7.62
N PRO A 175 -7.65 15.15 8.56
CA PRO A 175 -7.60 15.57 9.97
C PRO A 175 -7.06 16.99 10.18
N ASN A 176 -6.22 17.50 9.28
CA ASN A 176 -5.70 18.87 9.30
C ASN A 176 -6.70 19.92 8.80
N GLY A 177 -7.88 19.51 8.31
CA GLY A 177 -8.95 20.37 7.83
C GLY A 177 -9.01 20.57 6.32
N ASP A 178 -8.00 20.14 5.56
CA ASP A 178 -8.01 20.23 4.10
C ASP A 178 -9.06 19.30 3.48
N SER A 179 -9.76 19.78 2.46
CA SER A 179 -10.88 19.07 1.84
C SER A 179 -10.63 18.81 0.36
N TYR A 180 -10.97 17.62 -0.09
CA TYR A 180 -10.82 17.15 -1.46
C TYR A 180 -12.18 16.67 -1.98
N ALA A 181 -12.54 17.11 -3.19
CA ALA A 181 -13.84 16.82 -3.79
C ALA A 181 -13.98 15.37 -4.28
N ALA A 182 -12.87 14.79 -4.76
CA ALA A 182 -12.82 13.45 -5.33
C ALA A 182 -11.62 12.70 -4.76
N THR A 183 -11.88 11.68 -3.95
CA THR A 183 -10.86 10.83 -3.36
C THR A 183 -11.12 9.36 -3.63
N LEU A 184 -10.08 8.57 -3.51
CA LEU A 184 -10.08 7.13 -3.61
C LEU A 184 -9.52 6.55 -2.31
N LEU A 185 -10.19 5.56 -1.72
CA LEU A 185 -9.75 4.87 -0.52
C LEU A 185 -9.42 3.41 -0.82
N VAL A 186 -8.18 3.03 -0.56
CA VAL A 186 -7.72 1.64 -0.57
C VAL A 186 -7.49 1.19 0.86
N ASP A 187 -8.25 0.18 1.28
CA ASP A 187 -7.96 -0.61 2.46
C ASP A 187 -6.91 -1.66 2.11
N GLN A 188 -5.87 -1.80 2.93
CA GLN A 188 -4.74 -2.67 2.63
C GLN A 188 -4.63 -3.84 3.61
N ALA A 189 -5.10 -3.64 4.84
CA ALA A 189 -5.08 -4.66 5.88
C ALA A 189 -6.16 -4.43 6.93
N GLU A 190 -6.86 -5.50 7.28
CA GLU A 190 -7.78 -5.55 8.40
C GLU A 190 -7.64 -6.93 9.08
N VAL A 191 -6.67 -7.06 9.98
CA VAL A 191 -6.41 -8.27 10.77
C VAL A 191 -6.50 -7.92 12.25
N ASP A 192 -7.35 -8.63 12.98
CA ASP A 192 -7.44 -8.54 14.44
C ASP A 192 -7.68 -9.94 15.00
N ASN A 193 -6.59 -10.56 15.49
CA ASN A 193 -6.64 -11.86 16.10
C ASN A 193 -5.92 -11.84 17.47
N LEU A 194 -5.66 -12.99 18.07
CA LEU A 194 -5.06 -13.06 19.40
C LEU A 194 -3.68 -12.39 19.48
N ILE A 195 -2.84 -12.61 18.45
CA ILE A 195 -1.41 -12.26 18.46
C ILE A 195 -1.02 -11.18 17.47
N ASP A 196 -1.86 -10.89 16.47
CA ASP A 196 -1.59 -9.94 15.42
C ASP A 196 -2.72 -8.92 15.24
N PHE A 197 -2.32 -7.68 15.12
CA PHE A 197 -3.17 -6.58 14.69
C PHE A 197 -2.55 -5.91 13.47
N ARG A 198 -3.34 -5.77 12.41
CA ARG A 198 -2.95 -5.05 11.20
C ARG A 198 -4.13 -4.20 10.76
N ARG A 199 -3.89 -2.91 10.63
CA ARG A 199 -4.81 -1.99 9.99
C ARG A 199 -4.01 -1.06 9.12
N SER A 200 -4.32 -1.05 7.83
CA SER A 200 -3.62 -0.18 6.88
C SER A 200 -4.56 0.32 5.81
N TYR A 201 -4.46 1.61 5.48
CA TYR A 201 -5.18 2.18 4.34
C TYR A 201 -4.37 3.30 3.69
N ARG A 202 -4.68 3.58 2.43
CA ARG A 202 -4.22 4.75 1.70
C ARG A 202 -5.37 5.48 1.05
N ARG A 203 -5.29 6.80 1.09
CA ARG A 203 -6.22 7.69 0.41
C ARG A 203 -5.47 8.54 -0.59
N TYR A 204 -6.08 8.68 -1.77
CA TYR A 204 -5.56 9.47 -2.87
C TYR A 204 -6.58 10.54 -3.22
N ALA A 205 -6.12 11.72 -3.68
CA ALA A 205 -6.98 12.75 -4.24
C ALA A 205 -6.70 12.90 -5.75
N LYS A 206 -7.76 13.04 -6.52
CA LYS A 206 -7.71 13.18 -7.98
C LYS A 206 -6.89 14.40 -8.39
N GLY A 207 -5.94 14.22 -9.31
CA GLY A 207 -5.03 15.25 -9.77
C GLY A 207 -3.90 15.63 -8.79
N ILE A 208 -3.85 15.00 -7.60
CA ILE A 208 -2.90 15.35 -6.54
C ILE A 208 -1.99 14.16 -6.22
N GLY A 209 -2.55 12.98 -5.98
CA GLY A 209 -1.81 11.81 -5.54
C GLY A 209 -2.17 11.38 -4.12
N PRO A 210 -1.25 10.70 -3.39
CA PRO A 210 -1.51 10.21 -2.04
C PRO A 210 -1.63 11.36 -1.04
N ILE A 211 -2.76 11.43 -0.33
CA ILE A 211 -3.04 12.48 0.65
C ILE A 211 -3.01 11.98 2.09
N GLU A 212 -3.23 10.69 2.30
CA GLU A 212 -3.21 10.07 3.63
C GLU A 212 -2.74 8.62 3.53
N THR A 213 -1.89 8.24 4.47
CA THR A 213 -1.47 6.84 4.68
C THR A 213 -1.52 6.53 6.16
N PHE A 214 -2.14 5.43 6.51
CA PHE A 214 -2.18 4.92 7.87
C PHE A 214 -1.72 3.47 7.89
N VAL A 215 -0.87 3.13 8.85
CA VAL A 215 -0.44 1.77 9.14
C VAL A 215 -0.40 1.59 10.65
N ASP A 216 -1.04 0.55 11.16
CA ASP A 216 -0.93 0.08 12.53
C ASP A 216 -0.67 -1.43 12.48
N ALA A 217 0.57 -1.82 12.76
CA ALA A 217 1.01 -3.20 12.74
C ALA A 217 1.60 -3.56 14.10
N ARG A 218 0.89 -4.37 14.87
CA ARG A 218 1.28 -4.78 16.22
C ARG A 218 1.26 -6.31 16.36
N HIS A 219 2.10 -6.78 17.24
CA HIS A 219 2.20 -8.20 17.57
C HIS A 219 2.42 -8.40 19.08
N THR A 220 1.90 -9.49 19.60
CA THR A 220 2.12 -9.93 20.98
C THR A 220 2.35 -11.44 21.04
N GLN A 221 3.12 -11.88 22.00
CA GLN A 221 3.19 -13.28 22.44
C GLN A 221 2.57 -13.45 23.83
N CYS A 222 1.88 -12.41 24.32
CA CYS A 222 1.25 -12.37 25.64
C CYS A 222 2.24 -12.54 26.81
N GLN A 223 3.54 -12.30 26.59
CA GLN A 223 4.57 -12.50 27.62
C GLN A 223 4.62 -11.32 28.59
N VAL A 224 4.65 -10.10 28.06
CA VAL A 224 4.83 -8.87 28.87
C VAL A 224 3.58 -8.58 29.70
N CYS A 225 2.40 -8.63 29.10
CA CYS A 225 1.16 -8.32 29.80
C CYS A 225 0.71 -9.42 30.78
N CYS A 226 0.91 -10.67 30.44
CA CYS A 226 0.11 -11.79 30.96
C CYS A 226 0.96 -13.01 31.29
N ASN A 227 2.29 -12.90 31.23
CA ASN A 227 3.22 -14.01 31.50
C ASN A 227 2.86 -15.30 30.71
N GLY A 228 2.41 -15.12 29.45
CA GLY A 228 2.03 -16.21 28.56
C GLY A 228 0.59 -16.73 28.73
N ASP A 229 -0.21 -16.16 29.61
CA ASP A 229 -1.62 -16.52 29.77
C ASP A 229 -2.46 -15.89 28.63
N THR A 230 -2.79 -16.74 27.63
CA THR A 230 -3.57 -16.33 26.46
C THR A 230 -5.01 -15.99 26.79
N GLY A 231 -5.58 -16.57 27.87
CA GLY A 231 -6.94 -16.27 28.31
C GLY A 231 -7.07 -14.82 28.81
N ILE A 232 -6.11 -14.37 29.63
CA ILE A 232 -6.04 -12.98 30.07
C ILE A 232 -5.73 -12.04 28.91
N CYS A 233 -4.77 -12.44 28.06
CA CYS A 233 -4.31 -11.64 26.93
C CYS A 233 -5.42 -11.35 25.91
N LEU A 234 -6.33 -12.28 25.68
CA LEU A 234 -7.41 -12.15 24.72
C LEU A 234 -8.30 -10.93 25.00
N ASP A 235 -8.59 -10.68 26.28
CA ASP A 235 -9.51 -9.63 26.73
C ASP A 235 -8.83 -8.25 26.83
N LEU A 236 -7.51 -8.17 26.64
CA LEU A 236 -6.77 -6.90 26.73
C LEU A 236 -6.81 -6.11 25.43
N ALA A 237 -6.91 -4.79 25.56
CA ALA A 237 -6.75 -3.88 24.44
C ALA A 237 -5.32 -3.93 23.86
N TRP A 238 -5.19 -3.68 22.57
CA TRP A 238 -3.89 -3.67 21.89
C TRP A 238 -2.88 -2.70 22.48
N ASP A 239 -3.32 -1.57 23.04
CA ASP A 239 -2.44 -0.60 23.72
C ASP A 239 -1.80 -1.17 25.01
N VAL A 240 -2.34 -2.28 25.54
CA VAL A 240 -1.85 -2.93 26.75
C VAL A 240 -1.04 -4.19 26.42
N LYS A 241 -1.51 -4.98 25.45
CA LYS A 241 -0.93 -6.30 25.15
C LYS A 241 0.16 -6.30 24.08
N ALA A 242 0.26 -5.25 23.24
CA ALA A 242 1.24 -5.21 22.17
C ALA A 242 2.67 -5.19 22.72
N GLU A 243 3.54 -6.03 22.17
CA GLU A 243 4.93 -6.18 22.59
C GLU A 243 5.91 -5.62 21.56
N LYS A 244 5.55 -5.66 20.28
CA LYS A 244 6.31 -5.09 19.17
C LYS A 244 5.39 -4.60 18.06
N GLY A 245 5.89 -3.69 17.26
CA GLY A 245 5.13 -3.11 16.15
C GLY A 245 5.39 -1.64 15.96
N TYR A 246 4.57 -1.04 15.11
CA TYR A 246 4.59 0.38 14.86
C TYR A 246 3.24 0.91 14.40
N ILE A 247 3.04 2.21 14.59
CA ILE A 247 1.92 2.97 14.04
C ILE A 247 2.51 4.12 13.24
N ILE A 248 2.02 4.33 12.00
CA ILE A 248 2.39 5.48 11.17
C ILE A 248 1.10 6.12 10.68
N HIS A 249 1.01 7.43 10.83
CA HIS A 249 -0.01 8.26 10.20
C HIS A 249 0.66 9.38 9.43
N GLN A 250 0.53 9.35 8.12
CA GLN A 250 1.09 10.33 7.20
C GLN A 250 -0.05 11.11 6.54
N VAL A 251 -0.02 12.44 6.64
CA VAL A 251 -1.05 13.35 6.14
C VAL A 251 -0.40 14.42 5.27
N LEU A 252 -0.92 14.62 4.06
CA LEU A 252 -0.45 15.65 3.13
C LEU A 252 -0.64 17.04 3.75
N LEU A 253 0.37 17.88 3.59
CA LEU A 253 0.31 19.30 3.95
C LEU A 253 -0.02 20.15 2.73
N PRO A 254 -0.72 21.29 2.91
CA PRO A 254 -1.08 22.21 1.81
C PRO A 254 0.12 22.78 1.06
#